data_8578b02ee17b342da6dbac7b03942d4d
#
_entry.id   8578b02ee17b342da6dbac7b03942d4d
#
_cell.length_a   1.000
_cell.length_b   1.000
_cell.length_c   1.000
_cell.angle_alpha   90.00
_cell.angle_beta   90.00
_cell.angle_gamma   90.00
#
_symmetry.space_group_name_H-M   'P 1'
#
loop_
_entity.id
_entity.type
_entity.pdbx_description
1 polymer ?
#
loop_
_entity_poly.entity_id
_entity_poly.type
_entity_poly.pdbx_seq_one_letter_code
_entity_poly.pdbx_strand_id
1 'polypeptide(L)'
;YVLINKHEYSVGVLIVLMKSVSELYKLALGTKVAILSNSKYYRVYFYLSIAMAVSVIILNKWLIELMGINGAALATLLLVLLFSTFKIFYVKKKMQMQPFSLKTLVVLILTLVLFLIFYFIEFPFHPILNILIKTVLITLAYLLIIFKLNISEEVNVLMSRYLDIMKNPA
;
A
#
# COMPACT_ATOMS: atom_id res chain seq x y z
N TYR A 1 10.71 -17.96 7.45
CA TYR A 1 11.91 -18.79 7.61
C TYR A 1 12.42 -18.85 9.05
N VAL A 2 12.43 -17.75 9.77
CA VAL A 2 13.01 -17.65 11.11
C VAL A 2 12.21 -18.39 12.17
N LEU A 3 10.90 -18.46 12.02
CA LEU A 3 9.98 -19.13 12.97
C LEU A 3 9.60 -20.54 12.52
N ILE A 4 9.65 -20.82 11.21
CA ILE A 4 9.18 -22.08 10.65
C ILE A 4 10.25 -22.57 9.65
N ASN A 5 11.11 -23.47 10.10
CA ASN A 5 12.23 -24.00 9.32
C ASN A 5 11.78 -25.08 8.31
N LYS A 6 10.75 -24.79 7.49
CA LYS A 6 10.28 -25.68 6.43
C LYS A 6 10.43 -25.00 5.06
N HIS A 7 11.11 -25.66 4.15
CA HIS A 7 11.38 -25.21 2.77
C HIS A 7 10.10 -24.91 1.98
N GLU A 8 8.99 -25.54 2.33
CA GLU A 8 7.65 -25.34 1.71
C GLU A 8 7.13 -23.89 1.84
N TYR A 9 7.58 -23.15 2.86
CA TYR A 9 7.16 -21.75 3.05
C TYR A 9 7.94 -20.75 2.19
N SER A 10 8.99 -21.18 1.47
CA SER A 10 9.72 -20.31 0.53
C SER A 10 8.85 -19.88 -0.64
N VAL A 11 7.92 -20.73 -1.05
CA VAL A 11 6.95 -20.45 -2.12
C VAL A 11 5.99 -19.30 -1.71
N GLY A 12 5.72 -19.12 -0.41
CA GLY A 12 4.87 -18.08 0.10
C GLY A 12 5.44 -16.65 -0.04
N VAL A 13 6.75 -16.48 -0.18
CA VAL A 13 7.38 -15.16 -0.29
C VAL A 13 6.86 -14.40 -1.53
N LEU A 14 6.74 -15.07 -2.65
CA LEU A 14 6.21 -14.48 -3.89
C LEU A 14 4.75 -14.03 -3.72
N ILE A 15 3.93 -14.85 -3.06
CA ILE A 15 2.52 -14.54 -2.76
C ILE A 15 2.42 -13.29 -1.88
N VAL A 16 3.21 -13.25 -0.80
CA VAL A 16 3.25 -12.09 0.11
C VAL A 16 3.68 -10.84 -0.63
N LEU A 17 4.69 -10.93 -1.49
CA LEU A 17 5.17 -9.80 -2.28
C LEU A 17 4.09 -9.28 -3.25
N MET A 18 3.45 -10.17 -4.01
CA MET A 18 2.36 -9.79 -4.92
C MET A 18 1.19 -9.15 -4.16
N LYS A 19 0.83 -9.71 -3.01
CA LYS A 19 -0.24 -9.18 -2.16
C LYS A 19 0.14 -7.82 -1.59
N SER A 20 1.37 -7.64 -1.11
CA SER A 20 1.86 -6.37 -0.60
C SER A 20 1.84 -5.27 -1.66
N VAL A 21 2.28 -5.58 -2.88
CA VAL A 21 2.22 -4.63 -4.01
C VAL A 21 0.77 -4.23 -4.31
N SER A 22 -0.17 -5.18 -4.33
CA SER A 22 -1.58 -4.88 -4.57
C SER A 22 -2.19 -4.00 -3.48
N GLU A 23 -1.85 -4.23 -2.20
CA GLU A 23 -2.34 -3.39 -1.10
C GLU A 23 -1.68 -2.00 -1.09
N LEU A 24 -0.38 -1.91 -1.35
CA LEU A 24 0.31 -0.62 -1.52
C LEU A 24 -0.31 0.20 -2.65
N TYR A 25 -0.66 -0.44 -3.77
CA TYR A 25 -1.33 0.23 -4.87
C TYR A 25 -2.69 0.78 -4.45
N LYS A 26 -3.52 0.00 -3.74
CA LYS A 26 -4.80 0.47 -3.20
C LYS A 26 -4.62 1.65 -2.24
N LEU A 27 -3.63 1.58 -1.35
CA LEU A 27 -3.33 2.66 -0.41
C LEU A 27 -2.87 3.93 -1.12
N ALA A 28 -2.02 3.81 -2.16
CA ALA A 28 -1.58 4.95 -2.97
C ALA A 28 -2.73 5.66 -3.68
N LEU A 29 -3.79 4.93 -4.02
CA LEU A 29 -5.01 5.47 -4.61
C LEU A 29 -5.89 6.19 -3.58
N GLY A 30 -5.74 5.83 -2.30
CA GLY A 30 -6.37 6.48 -1.16
C GLY A 30 -7.90 6.50 -1.20
N THR A 31 -8.46 7.51 -0.55
CA THR A 31 -9.92 7.69 -0.40
C THR A 31 -10.66 8.06 -1.69
N LYS A 32 -9.95 8.28 -2.80
CA LYS A 32 -10.55 8.74 -4.07
C LYS A 32 -11.52 7.72 -4.66
N VAL A 33 -11.24 6.43 -4.44
CA VAL A 33 -12.16 5.35 -4.82
C VAL A 33 -13.42 5.37 -3.94
N ALA A 34 -13.29 5.71 -2.66
CA ALA A 34 -14.43 5.88 -1.75
C ALA A 34 -15.30 7.08 -2.14
N ILE A 35 -14.70 8.15 -2.67
CA ILE A 35 -15.44 9.30 -3.20
C ILE A 35 -16.33 8.87 -4.38
N LEU A 36 -15.84 7.97 -5.25
CA LEU A 36 -16.63 7.46 -6.36
C LEU A 36 -17.86 6.67 -5.88
N SER A 37 -17.71 5.85 -4.82
CA SER A 37 -18.84 5.08 -4.26
C SER A 37 -19.92 5.95 -3.61
N ASN A 38 -19.53 7.11 -3.07
CA ASN A 38 -20.43 8.05 -2.40
C ASN A 38 -20.89 9.22 -3.31
N SER A 39 -20.55 9.19 -4.59
CA SER A 39 -20.91 10.22 -5.56
C SER A 39 -22.15 9.84 -6.37
N LYS A 40 -22.66 10.81 -7.16
CA LYS A 40 -23.73 10.56 -8.16
C LYS A 40 -23.37 9.46 -9.18
N TYR A 41 -22.10 9.08 -9.26
CA TYR A 41 -21.59 8.05 -10.16
C TYR A 41 -21.47 6.67 -9.49
N TYR A 42 -22.10 6.44 -8.34
CA TYR A 42 -22.05 5.16 -7.60
C TYR A 42 -22.45 3.94 -8.45
N ARG A 43 -23.33 4.11 -9.44
CA ARG A 43 -23.75 3.03 -10.35
C ARG A 43 -22.56 2.48 -11.14
N VAL A 44 -21.67 3.35 -11.61
CA VAL A 44 -20.46 2.91 -12.34
C VAL A 44 -19.52 2.15 -11.43
N TYR A 45 -19.35 2.64 -10.20
CA TYR A 45 -18.58 1.92 -9.18
C TYR A 45 -19.16 0.52 -8.92
N PHE A 46 -20.48 0.41 -8.81
CA PHE A 46 -21.20 -0.84 -8.59
C PHE A 46 -20.98 -1.83 -9.74
N TYR A 47 -21.19 -1.40 -11.00
CA TYR A 47 -20.95 -2.25 -12.17
C TYR A 47 -19.50 -2.69 -12.30
N LEU A 48 -18.54 -1.81 -12.07
CA LEU A 48 -17.13 -2.16 -12.06
C LEU A 48 -16.78 -3.15 -10.93
N SER A 49 -17.43 -3.05 -9.80
CA SER A 49 -17.21 -3.99 -8.68
C SER A 49 -17.77 -5.38 -8.97
N ILE A 50 -18.95 -5.46 -9.60
CA ILE A 50 -19.52 -6.75 -10.09
C ILE A 50 -18.60 -7.35 -11.18
N ALA A 51 -18.19 -6.55 -12.16
CA ALA A 51 -17.28 -7.01 -13.21
C ALA A 51 -15.97 -7.54 -12.62
N MET A 52 -15.42 -6.84 -11.61
CA MET A 52 -14.24 -7.30 -10.89
C MET A 52 -14.49 -8.65 -10.19
N ALA A 53 -15.61 -8.81 -9.50
CA ALA A 53 -15.95 -10.05 -8.79
C ALA A 53 -16.05 -11.25 -9.76
N VAL A 54 -16.72 -11.08 -10.90
CA VAL A 54 -16.81 -12.11 -11.93
C VAL A 54 -15.43 -12.42 -12.52
N SER A 55 -14.64 -11.39 -12.83
CA SER A 55 -13.28 -11.54 -13.36
C SER A 55 -12.36 -12.27 -12.38
N VAL A 56 -12.51 -12.06 -11.06
CA VAL A 56 -11.73 -12.78 -10.02
C VAL A 56 -11.99 -14.27 -10.11
N ILE A 57 -13.26 -14.69 -10.25
CA ILE A 57 -13.61 -16.12 -10.33
C ILE A 57 -12.99 -16.76 -11.58
N ILE A 58 -13.17 -16.11 -12.73
CA ILE A 58 -12.70 -16.63 -14.03
C ILE A 58 -11.17 -16.70 -14.06
N LEU A 59 -10.51 -15.61 -13.68
CA LEU A 59 -9.06 -15.51 -13.75
C LEU A 59 -8.37 -16.41 -12.73
N ASN A 60 -8.93 -16.54 -11.53
CA ASN A 60 -8.41 -17.46 -10.52
C ASN A 60 -8.50 -18.90 -11.02
N LYS A 61 -9.65 -19.33 -11.56
CA LYS A 61 -9.79 -20.68 -12.08
C LYS A 61 -8.68 -20.98 -13.10
N TRP A 62 -8.48 -20.10 -14.04
CA TRP A 62 -7.51 -20.30 -15.12
C TRP A 62 -6.04 -20.24 -14.61
N LEU A 63 -5.69 -19.25 -13.79
CA LEU A 63 -4.31 -19.10 -13.31
C LEU A 63 -3.94 -20.13 -12.22
N ILE A 64 -4.92 -20.59 -11.43
CA ILE A 64 -4.65 -21.65 -10.45
C ILE A 64 -4.34 -22.98 -11.16
N GLU A 65 -5.02 -23.29 -12.25
CA GLU A 65 -4.73 -24.47 -13.06
C GLU A 65 -3.31 -24.43 -13.66
N LEU A 66 -2.81 -23.24 -14.03
CA LEU A 66 -1.48 -23.05 -14.63
C LEU A 66 -0.35 -22.96 -13.61
N MET A 67 -0.55 -22.25 -12.49
CA MET A 67 0.53 -21.83 -11.57
C MET A 67 0.23 -22.18 -10.11
N GLY A 68 -0.84 -22.90 -9.82
CA GLY A 68 -1.26 -23.22 -8.45
C GLY A 68 -1.56 -21.96 -7.63
N ILE A 69 -1.17 -21.97 -6.36
CA ILE A 69 -1.40 -20.88 -5.40
C ILE A 69 -0.78 -19.53 -5.87
N ASN A 70 0.37 -19.58 -6.54
CA ASN A 70 0.99 -18.39 -7.10
C ASN A 70 0.12 -17.73 -8.18
N GLY A 71 -0.62 -18.55 -8.95
CA GLY A 71 -1.59 -18.08 -9.94
C GLY A 71 -2.72 -17.26 -9.32
N ALA A 72 -3.23 -17.69 -8.16
CA ALA A 72 -4.25 -16.93 -7.44
C ALA A 72 -3.76 -15.56 -6.96
N ALA A 73 -2.52 -15.49 -6.47
CA ALA A 73 -1.91 -14.23 -6.06
C ALA A 73 -1.72 -13.28 -7.25
N LEU A 74 -1.25 -13.83 -8.37
CA LEU A 74 -1.04 -13.08 -9.61
C LEU A 74 -2.39 -12.59 -10.20
N ALA A 75 -3.43 -13.42 -10.21
CA ALA A 75 -4.77 -13.04 -10.64
C ALA A 75 -5.29 -11.84 -9.83
N THR A 76 -5.16 -11.91 -8.51
CA THR A 76 -5.58 -10.84 -7.62
C THR A 76 -4.81 -9.55 -7.88
N LEU A 77 -3.48 -9.62 -8.04
CA LEU A 77 -2.64 -8.47 -8.34
C LEU A 77 -3.07 -7.80 -9.65
N LEU A 78 -3.19 -8.58 -10.73
CA LEU A 78 -3.58 -8.06 -12.05
C LEU A 78 -4.95 -7.38 -12.02
N LEU A 79 -5.94 -8.01 -11.38
CA LEU A 79 -7.29 -7.46 -11.29
C LEU A 79 -7.34 -6.20 -10.44
N VAL A 80 -6.62 -6.17 -9.32
CA VAL A 80 -6.52 -4.96 -8.49
C VAL A 80 -5.90 -3.81 -9.29
N LEU A 81 -4.79 -4.06 -9.99
CA LEU A 81 -4.15 -3.03 -10.81
C LEU A 81 -5.09 -2.53 -11.89
N LEU A 82 -5.72 -3.43 -12.62
CA LEU A 82 -6.58 -3.11 -13.77
C LEU A 82 -7.83 -2.35 -13.33
N PHE A 83 -8.63 -2.90 -12.41
CA PHE A 83 -9.88 -2.26 -12.00
C PHE A 83 -9.69 -0.99 -11.19
N SER A 84 -8.64 -0.92 -10.36
CA SER A 84 -8.33 0.31 -9.63
C SER A 84 -7.86 1.43 -10.55
N THR A 85 -7.05 1.10 -11.57
CA THR A 85 -6.65 2.06 -12.60
C THR A 85 -7.86 2.57 -13.39
N PHE A 86 -8.79 1.69 -13.76
CA PHE A 86 -10.03 2.09 -14.42
C PHE A 86 -10.88 3.04 -13.56
N LYS A 87 -11.05 2.71 -12.28
CA LYS A 87 -11.80 3.56 -11.33
C LYS A 87 -11.19 4.96 -11.25
N ILE A 88 -9.87 5.06 -11.17
CA ILE A 88 -9.17 6.35 -11.13
C ILE A 88 -9.29 7.12 -12.43
N PHE A 89 -9.09 6.45 -13.54
CA PHE A 89 -9.23 7.10 -14.84
C PHE A 89 -10.64 7.69 -15.01
N TYR A 90 -11.66 6.97 -14.54
CA TYR A 90 -13.02 7.44 -14.54
C TYR A 90 -13.22 8.65 -13.63
N VAL A 91 -12.68 8.61 -12.41
CA VAL A 91 -12.72 9.74 -11.45
C VAL A 91 -12.04 10.96 -12.06
N LYS A 92 -10.85 10.79 -12.64
CA LYS A 92 -10.11 11.88 -13.30
C LYS A 92 -10.93 12.51 -14.42
N LYS A 93 -11.55 11.70 -15.28
CA LYS A 93 -12.28 12.18 -16.47
C LYS A 93 -13.61 12.84 -16.13
N LYS A 94 -14.35 12.31 -15.15
CA LYS A 94 -15.72 12.77 -14.83
C LYS A 94 -15.79 13.73 -13.65
N MET A 95 -14.89 13.63 -12.71
CA MET A 95 -14.88 14.46 -11.50
C MET A 95 -13.76 15.51 -11.54
N GLN A 96 -12.92 15.51 -12.55
CA GLN A 96 -11.78 16.43 -12.73
C GLN A 96 -10.84 16.46 -11.51
N MET A 97 -10.88 15.42 -10.67
CA MET A 97 -10.00 15.27 -9.53
C MET A 97 -8.69 14.63 -9.97
N GLN A 98 -7.57 15.28 -9.66
CA GLN A 98 -6.26 14.71 -9.96
C GLN A 98 -5.95 13.59 -8.95
N PRO A 99 -5.76 12.33 -9.40
CA PRO A 99 -5.51 11.21 -8.50
C PRO A 99 -4.11 11.27 -7.86
N PHE A 100 -3.14 11.80 -8.56
CA PHE A 100 -1.77 11.91 -8.08
C PHE A 100 -1.38 13.37 -7.90
N SER A 101 -0.99 13.72 -6.68
CA SER A 101 -0.34 14.98 -6.35
C SER A 101 1.19 14.78 -6.41
N LEU A 102 1.96 15.83 -6.65
CA LEU A 102 3.40 15.82 -6.49
C LEU A 102 3.82 15.31 -5.10
N LYS A 103 3.02 15.63 -4.06
CA LYS A 103 3.21 15.10 -2.70
C LYS A 103 3.15 13.57 -2.65
N THR A 104 2.25 12.94 -3.41
CA THR A 104 2.13 11.47 -3.49
C THR A 104 3.38 10.84 -4.13
N LEU A 105 3.92 11.47 -5.15
CA LEU A 105 5.15 11.00 -5.80
C LEU A 105 6.35 11.11 -4.85
N VAL A 106 6.47 12.22 -4.12
CA VAL A 106 7.52 12.41 -3.11
C VAL A 106 7.43 11.33 -2.03
N VAL A 107 6.23 11.04 -1.51
CA VAL A 107 6.01 9.97 -0.52
C VAL A 107 6.43 8.61 -1.07
N LEU A 108 6.10 8.31 -2.32
CA LEU A 108 6.46 7.04 -2.96
C LEU A 108 7.97 6.89 -3.10
N ILE A 109 8.65 7.94 -3.59
CA ILE A 109 10.11 7.97 -3.69
C ILE A 109 10.75 7.82 -2.31
N LEU A 110 10.25 8.55 -1.31
CA LEU A 110 10.74 8.46 0.06
C LEU A 110 10.63 7.05 0.62
N THR A 111 9.48 6.40 0.43
CA THR A 111 9.25 5.02 0.88
C THR A 111 10.23 4.06 0.19
N LEU A 112 10.47 4.24 -1.10
CA LEU A 112 11.39 3.39 -1.87
C LEU A 112 12.83 3.60 -1.41
N VAL A 113 13.25 4.83 -1.17
CA VAL A 113 14.59 5.17 -0.68
C VAL A 113 14.82 4.59 0.72
N LEU A 114 13.88 4.77 1.63
CA LEU A 114 13.96 4.17 2.97
C LEU A 114 14.01 2.65 2.90
N PHE A 115 13.19 2.03 2.06
CA PHE A 115 13.22 0.58 1.86
C PHE A 115 14.61 0.12 1.39
N LEU A 116 15.20 0.76 0.39
CA LEU A 116 16.52 0.42 -0.12
C LEU A 116 17.60 0.59 0.96
N ILE A 117 17.59 1.69 1.70
CA ILE A 117 18.58 1.94 2.77
C ILE A 117 18.50 0.82 3.81
N PHE A 118 17.32 0.53 4.34
CA PHE A 118 17.15 -0.47 5.40
C PHE A 118 17.22 -1.92 4.91
N TYR A 119 17.12 -2.15 3.58
CA TYR A 119 17.36 -3.46 2.98
C TYR A 119 18.83 -3.87 3.11
N PHE A 120 19.77 -2.94 2.91
CA PHE A 120 21.21 -3.20 2.99
C PHE A 120 21.77 -3.15 4.43
N ILE A 121 21.00 -2.61 5.39
CA ILE A 121 21.45 -2.56 6.78
C ILE A 121 21.02 -3.85 7.48
N GLU A 122 21.98 -4.68 7.87
CA GLU A 122 21.75 -5.84 8.72
C GLU A 122 22.36 -5.59 10.10
N PHE A 123 21.55 -5.80 11.15
CA PHE A 123 22.05 -5.73 12.53
C PHE A 123 22.43 -7.13 13.01
N PRO A 124 23.54 -7.30 13.75
CA PRO A 124 24.01 -8.58 14.25
C PRO A 124 23.21 -9.11 15.45
N PHE A 125 21.88 -8.93 15.42
CA PHE A 125 20.98 -9.37 16.48
C PHE A 125 20.12 -10.56 16.02
N HIS A 126 19.47 -11.20 17.01
CA HIS A 126 18.47 -12.22 16.72
C HIS A 126 17.44 -11.70 15.70
N PRO A 127 17.01 -12.50 14.71
CA PRO A 127 16.14 -12.05 13.61
C PRO A 127 14.86 -11.31 14.05
N ILE A 128 14.27 -11.73 15.16
CA ILE A 128 13.06 -11.05 15.71
C ILE A 128 13.39 -9.63 16.19
N LEU A 129 14.51 -9.46 16.91
CA LEU A 129 14.96 -8.15 17.38
C LEU A 129 15.35 -7.25 16.20
N ASN A 130 15.98 -7.82 15.18
CA ASN A 130 16.32 -7.09 13.96
C ASN A 130 15.08 -6.53 13.25
N ILE A 131 14.02 -7.33 13.13
CA ILE A 131 12.74 -6.89 12.56
C ILE A 131 12.14 -5.76 13.41
N LEU A 132 12.08 -5.90 14.73
CA LEU A 132 11.53 -4.88 15.62
C LEU A 132 12.29 -3.57 15.53
N ILE A 133 13.61 -3.61 15.62
CA ILE A 133 14.47 -2.42 15.53
C ILE A 133 14.31 -1.74 14.18
N LYS A 134 14.38 -2.49 13.08
CA LYS A 134 14.17 -1.94 11.73
C LYS A 134 12.80 -1.28 11.59
N THR A 135 11.74 -1.92 12.08
CA THR A 135 10.38 -1.38 11.98
C THR A 135 10.27 -0.05 12.72
N VAL A 136 10.78 0.03 13.95
CA VAL A 136 10.77 1.27 14.74
C VAL A 136 11.58 2.36 14.05
N LEU A 137 12.79 2.05 13.60
CA LEU A 137 13.67 3.03 12.94
C LEU A 137 13.07 3.55 11.63
N ILE A 138 12.52 2.67 10.79
CA ILE A 138 11.86 3.06 9.54
C ILE A 138 10.68 3.97 9.83
N THR A 139 9.84 3.62 10.81
CA THR A 139 8.66 4.40 11.16
C THR A 139 9.05 5.78 11.68
N LEU A 140 10.03 5.88 12.58
CA LEU A 140 10.52 7.15 13.09
C LEU A 140 11.15 8.01 11.99
N ALA A 141 12.02 7.43 11.16
CA ALA A 141 12.64 8.15 10.05
C ALA A 141 11.58 8.68 9.06
N TYR A 142 10.59 7.85 8.73
CA TYR A 142 9.50 8.23 7.84
C TYR A 142 8.66 9.39 8.40
N LEU A 143 8.28 9.33 9.68
CA LEU A 143 7.52 10.39 10.34
C LEU A 143 8.30 11.70 10.40
N LEU A 144 9.59 11.63 10.77
CA LEU A 144 10.45 12.82 10.83
C LEU A 144 10.61 13.50 9.47
N ILE A 145 10.80 12.73 8.40
CA ILE A 145 10.99 13.27 7.07
C ILE A 145 9.68 13.88 6.55
N ILE A 146 8.53 13.22 6.73
CA ILE A 146 7.23 13.77 6.32
C ILE A 146 6.92 15.07 7.06
N PHE A 147 7.22 15.13 8.37
CA PHE A 147 7.05 16.34 9.16
C PHE A 147 7.95 17.48 8.65
N LYS A 148 9.25 17.20 8.46
CA LYS A 148 10.22 18.21 7.99
C LYS A 148 9.90 18.75 6.59
N LEU A 149 9.37 17.92 5.72
CA LEU A 149 8.99 18.30 4.35
C LEU A 149 7.59 18.91 4.24
N ASN A 150 6.84 19.02 5.34
CA ASN A 150 5.47 19.56 5.37
C ASN A 150 4.54 18.91 4.31
N ILE A 151 4.70 17.61 4.09
CA ILE A 151 3.98 16.89 3.04
C ILE A 151 2.52 16.65 3.43
N SER A 152 2.26 16.34 4.71
CA SER A 152 0.94 16.02 5.24
C SER A 152 0.52 17.06 6.28
N GLU A 153 -0.56 17.79 5.99
CA GLU A 153 -1.14 18.76 6.92
C GLU A 153 -1.62 18.07 8.21
N GLU A 154 -2.20 16.86 8.09
CA GLU A 154 -2.68 16.10 9.24
C GLU A 154 -1.54 15.70 10.19
N VAL A 155 -0.43 15.21 9.64
CA VAL A 155 0.76 14.85 10.44
C VAL A 155 1.35 16.08 11.11
N ASN A 156 1.41 17.21 10.41
CA ASN A 156 1.94 18.43 10.96
C ASN A 156 1.08 18.97 12.12
N VAL A 157 -0.25 18.95 11.97
CA VAL A 157 -1.18 19.37 13.02
C VAL A 157 -1.07 18.46 14.25
N LEU A 158 -0.99 17.15 14.05
CA LEU A 158 -0.81 16.21 15.15
C LEU A 158 0.53 16.45 15.88
N MET A 159 1.61 16.56 15.11
CA MET A 159 2.95 16.71 15.65
C MET A 159 3.11 18.05 16.38
N SER A 160 2.59 19.16 15.84
CA SER A 160 2.59 20.46 16.51
C SER A 160 1.80 20.42 17.81
N ARG A 161 0.63 19.77 17.83
CA ARG A 161 -0.17 19.60 19.05
C ARG A 161 0.59 18.82 20.15
N TYR A 162 1.30 17.73 19.76
CA TYR A 162 2.11 16.98 20.72
C TYR A 162 3.30 17.78 21.24
N LEU A 163 3.96 18.57 20.38
CA LEU A 163 5.05 19.43 20.78
C LEU A 163 4.61 20.55 21.72
N ASP A 164 3.42 21.11 21.50
CA ASP A 164 2.85 22.14 22.37
C ASP A 164 2.48 21.58 23.75
N ILE A 165 1.93 20.37 23.83
CA ILE A 165 1.66 19.67 25.11
C ILE A 165 2.95 19.39 25.86
N MET A 166 4.01 18.98 25.18
CA MET A 166 5.32 18.73 25.80
C MET A 166 6.01 20.02 26.28
N LYS A 167 5.74 21.14 25.62
CA LYS A 167 6.34 22.43 25.94
C LYS A 167 5.62 23.18 27.07
N ASN A 168 4.32 22.92 27.25
CA ASN A 168 3.48 23.43 28.31
C ASN A 168 2.77 22.26 29.03
N PRO A 169 3.48 21.48 29.86
CA PRO A 169 2.80 20.52 30.72
C PRO A 169 1.96 21.31 31.75
N ALA A 170 0.64 21.04 31.77
CA ALA A 170 -0.31 21.65 32.70
C ALA A 170 0.04 21.30 34.15
#